data_8c0543189fa6b47de87b7f83d0e85bec
#
_entry.id   8c0543189fa6b47de87b7f83d0e85bec
#
_cell.length_a   1.000
_cell.length_b   1.000
_cell.length_c   1.000
_cell.angle_alpha   90.00
_cell.angle_beta   90.00
_cell.angle_gamma   90.00
#
_symmetry.space_group_name_H-M   'P 1'
#
loop_
_entity.id
_entity.type
_entity.pdbx_description
1 polymer ?
#
loop_
_entity_poly.entity_id
_entity_poly.type
_entity_poly.pdbx_seq_one_letter_code
_entity_poly.pdbx_strand_id
1 'polypeptide(L)'
;NMQKMGLHLTAEELYSINNSSLKDAIVQMGDFCTGEIVSDKGLMFTNHHCGYDAIVSQSTVEHDYLNNGFVSQSYEEELPIPGLYVSFLVRMEDVTKDVLAENINTPEKATEEQIQKNITSLIEKYSEEGKYKVEVKPFFEGLEYYMFIYEVFNDVRLVFAPPASIGKYGGDTDNWMWPRHTGDFSVFRVYADKNNQPAEYSKDNVPYKPKHFLPISIKGVEKGDFTMIWGYPGSTERYMTSYEVSNTINIADPAVIKAGEALLPVMKKMMDTDNAINLKYASDYASYMNLWKNKKGELRGLKRLDVYGKKKAIEDRLVEWIAKDADRQARYGNVISDLESASKVIAEAPSTQYSWYGNLGLMTSKTSLTAFRSFMFASMIEGGVVPAENVEAFKGAAIAQIEELFATTDLETEKEMFKALANLLLTVPGVQADGLLQKYKENPDAFVDKAFAKSILTNKKAFEKFAKKPNMKVFAKDKIAHIAMLAYSLITAAPDELVVAEEKFAQAKMLFVEALRKMDASLVQYPDANFTMRMTYGQVLDYYPADAVHYDYVTTMEGLMEKEDPTNPEFIVPAKLKELKEAKEMMKNLEIEIKEKSKKQIESKTKLSILIYRLNKKIFCN
;
A
#
# COMPACT_ATOMS: atom_id res chain seq x y z
N ASN A 1 22.52 -21.16 -0.06
CA ASN A 1 22.00 -20.93 1.30
C ASN A 1 20.62 -21.55 1.48
N MET A 2 19.63 -21.28 0.61
CA MET A 2 18.25 -21.78 0.72
C MET A 2 18.15 -23.29 0.86
N GLN A 3 18.86 -24.06 0.03
CA GLN A 3 18.90 -25.52 0.13
C GLN A 3 19.45 -26.04 1.47
N LYS A 4 20.42 -25.33 2.05
CA LYS A 4 20.94 -25.66 3.40
C LYS A 4 19.92 -25.39 4.52
N MET A 5 18.93 -24.54 4.25
CA MET A 5 17.85 -24.19 5.19
C MET A 5 16.60 -25.05 4.98
N GLY A 6 16.58 -25.93 3.97
CA GLY A 6 15.46 -26.86 3.75
C GLY A 6 14.70 -26.67 2.42
N LEU A 7 15.13 -25.77 1.52
CA LEU A 7 14.52 -25.67 0.20
C LEU A 7 14.84 -26.91 -0.66
N HIS A 8 13.80 -27.53 -1.21
CA HIS A 8 13.91 -28.68 -2.11
C HIS A 8 13.74 -28.34 -3.59
N LEU A 9 13.34 -27.09 -3.91
CA LEU A 9 13.11 -26.65 -5.29
C LEU A 9 14.42 -26.23 -5.96
N THR A 10 14.46 -26.40 -7.28
CA THR A 10 15.52 -25.88 -8.14
C THR A 10 15.33 -24.41 -8.45
N ALA A 11 16.35 -23.74 -8.97
CA ALA A 11 16.25 -22.36 -9.41
C ALA A 11 15.23 -22.18 -10.54
N GLU A 12 15.11 -23.16 -11.45
CA GLU A 12 14.16 -23.12 -12.57
C GLU A 12 12.70 -23.32 -12.11
N GLU A 13 12.46 -24.15 -11.10
CA GLU A 13 11.14 -24.28 -10.49
C GLU A 13 10.71 -23.00 -9.74
N LEU A 14 11.66 -22.25 -9.21
CA LEU A 14 11.39 -20.96 -8.59
C LEU A 14 11.10 -19.88 -9.64
N TYR A 15 11.97 -19.73 -10.63
CA TYR A 15 11.87 -18.72 -11.68
C TYR A 15 12.33 -19.28 -13.02
N SER A 16 11.44 -19.31 -14.01
CA SER A 16 11.75 -19.66 -15.39
C SER A 16 11.02 -18.74 -16.36
N ILE A 17 11.67 -18.39 -17.48
CA ILE A 17 11.05 -17.71 -18.60
C ILE A 17 10.41 -18.72 -19.57
N ASN A 18 11.04 -19.88 -19.71
CA ASN A 18 10.68 -20.87 -20.72
C ASN A 18 9.69 -21.92 -20.21
N ASN A 19 9.71 -22.21 -18.90
CA ASN A 19 8.87 -23.22 -18.28
C ASN A 19 7.96 -22.59 -17.22
N SER A 20 6.87 -23.29 -16.87
CA SER A 20 6.05 -22.93 -15.70
C SER A 20 6.87 -22.99 -14.42
N SER A 21 6.75 -21.98 -13.57
CA SER A 21 7.50 -21.86 -12.32
C SER A 21 6.66 -21.15 -11.26
N LEU A 22 7.13 -21.11 -10.01
CA LEU A 22 6.41 -20.44 -8.90
C LEU A 22 6.05 -18.99 -9.21
N LYS A 23 6.90 -18.24 -9.96
CA LYS A 23 6.60 -16.86 -10.33
C LYS A 23 5.27 -16.70 -11.07
N ASP A 24 4.83 -17.72 -11.82
CA ASP A 24 3.62 -17.66 -12.64
C ASP A 24 2.33 -17.80 -11.81
N ALA A 25 2.45 -18.16 -10.53
CA ALA A 25 1.35 -18.19 -9.58
C ALA A 25 1.24 -16.90 -8.74
N ILE A 26 2.24 -16.00 -8.80
CA ILE A 26 2.28 -14.77 -8.01
C ILE A 26 1.93 -13.60 -8.91
N VAL A 27 0.90 -12.86 -8.56
CA VAL A 27 0.39 -11.74 -9.35
C VAL A 27 0.48 -10.41 -8.61
N GLN A 28 0.69 -9.35 -9.36
CA GLN A 28 0.48 -7.99 -8.90
C GLN A 28 -1.02 -7.69 -8.97
N MET A 29 -1.65 -7.39 -7.83
CA MET A 29 -3.06 -7.02 -7.74
C MET A 29 -3.16 -5.50 -7.80
N GLY A 30 -3.65 -4.96 -8.89
CA GLY A 30 -3.56 -3.54 -9.18
C GLY A 30 -2.11 -3.06 -9.10
N ASP A 31 -1.90 -1.81 -8.73
CA ASP A 31 -0.56 -1.26 -8.44
C ASP A 31 -0.33 -1.11 -6.92
N PHE A 32 -0.93 -1.99 -6.09
CA PHE A 32 -0.92 -1.78 -4.63
C PHE A 32 -0.72 -3.06 -3.79
N CYS A 33 -1.02 -4.26 -4.30
CA CYS A 33 -0.92 -5.50 -3.52
C CYS A 33 -0.40 -6.70 -4.34
N THR A 34 -0.20 -7.81 -3.64
CA THR A 34 0.13 -9.11 -4.21
C THR A 34 -1.04 -10.06 -4.02
N GLY A 35 -1.28 -10.92 -5.01
CA GLY A 35 -2.15 -12.08 -4.90
C GLY A 35 -1.42 -13.36 -5.31
N GLU A 36 -1.93 -14.51 -4.88
CA GLU A 36 -1.43 -15.82 -5.31
C GLU A 36 -2.55 -16.67 -5.89
N ILE A 37 -2.27 -17.28 -7.03
CA ILE A 37 -3.21 -18.19 -7.69
C ILE A 37 -3.10 -19.57 -7.02
N VAL A 38 -4.24 -20.08 -6.54
CA VAL A 38 -4.30 -21.30 -5.73
C VAL A 38 -5.15 -22.43 -6.34
N SER A 39 -5.63 -22.24 -7.57
CA SER A 39 -6.37 -23.29 -8.30
C SER A 39 -6.15 -23.23 -9.80
N ASP A 40 -6.46 -24.33 -10.48
CA ASP A 40 -6.48 -24.45 -11.95
C ASP A 40 -7.62 -23.66 -12.63
N LYS A 41 -8.44 -22.95 -11.84
CA LYS A 41 -9.57 -22.11 -12.28
C LYS A 41 -9.43 -20.66 -11.80
N GLY A 42 -8.22 -20.15 -11.74
CA GLY A 42 -7.93 -18.74 -11.47
C GLY A 42 -8.35 -18.24 -10.09
N LEU A 43 -8.60 -19.12 -9.10
CA LEU A 43 -8.88 -18.68 -7.73
C LEU A 43 -7.62 -18.03 -7.16
N MET A 44 -7.76 -16.84 -6.62
CA MET A 44 -6.68 -16.01 -6.11
C MET A 44 -6.92 -15.70 -4.63
N PHE A 45 -5.91 -15.91 -3.79
CA PHE A 45 -5.90 -15.42 -2.42
C PHE A 45 -5.12 -14.12 -2.33
N THR A 46 -5.53 -13.26 -1.42
CA THR A 46 -4.80 -12.07 -1.00
C THR A 46 -5.22 -11.70 0.42
N ASN A 47 -4.63 -10.66 1.00
CA ASN A 47 -5.02 -10.16 2.31
C ASN A 47 -6.42 -9.50 2.28
N HIS A 48 -7.12 -9.52 3.41
CA HIS A 48 -8.37 -8.78 3.58
C HIS A 48 -8.16 -7.27 3.39
N HIS A 49 -7.08 -6.71 3.92
CA HIS A 49 -6.76 -5.31 3.74
C HIS A 49 -6.45 -4.93 2.29
N CYS A 50 -5.93 -5.86 1.47
CA CYS A 50 -5.77 -5.66 0.03
C CYS A 50 -7.11 -5.68 -0.72
N GLY A 51 -8.05 -6.52 -0.30
CA GLY A 51 -9.40 -6.59 -0.83
C GLY A 51 -10.37 -5.55 -0.27
N TYR A 52 -9.93 -4.72 0.69
CA TYR A 52 -10.80 -3.87 1.49
C TYR A 52 -11.64 -2.91 0.65
N ASP A 53 -11.02 -2.19 -0.28
CA ASP A 53 -11.70 -1.26 -1.20
C ASP A 53 -12.73 -1.98 -2.08
N ALA A 54 -12.36 -3.16 -2.59
CA ALA A 54 -13.25 -3.98 -3.38
C ALA A 54 -14.48 -4.42 -2.57
N ILE A 55 -14.29 -4.85 -1.32
CA ILE A 55 -15.37 -5.26 -0.41
C ILE A 55 -16.27 -4.07 -0.07
N VAL A 56 -15.68 -2.91 0.26
CA VAL A 56 -16.41 -1.67 0.57
C VAL A 56 -17.22 -1.19 -0.63
N SER A 57 -16.64 -1.22 -1.84
CA SER A 57 -17.32 -0.78 -3.08
C SER A 57 -18.55 -1.62 -3.42
N GLN A 58 -18.60 -2.87 -2.99
CA GLN A 58 -19.74 -3.77 -3.17
C GLN A 58 -20.73 -3.72 -1.99
N SER A 59 -20.36 -3.04 -0.89
CA SER A 59 -21.19 -2.97 0.32
C SER A 59 -22.19 -1.83 0.23
N THR A 60 -23.41 -2.09 0.71
CA THR A 60 -24.47 -1.09 0.95
C THR A 60 -25.00 -1.26 2.36
N VAL A 61 -25.87 -0.38 2.82
CA VAL A 61 -26.51 -0.52 4.14
C VAL A 61 -27.37 -1.80 4.21
N GLU A 62 -27.99 -2.19 3.10
CA GLU A 62 -28.82 -3.40 2.97
C GLU A 62 -27.97 -4.67 2.78
N HIS A 63 -26.81 -4.54 2.15
CA HIS A 63 -25.86 -5.62 1.86
C HIS A 63 -24.47 -5.25 2.36
N ASP A 64 -24.32 -5.23 3.68
CA ASP A 64 -23.08 -4.85 4.34
C ASP A 64 -22.08 -6.02 4.33
N TYR A 65 -21.45 -6.25 3.18
CA TYR A 65 -20.43 -7.30 3.00
C TYR A 65 -19.17 -7.04 3.83
N LEU A 66 -18.89 -5.79 4.17
CA LEU A 66 -17.75 -5.46 5.03
C LEU A 66 -17.94 -6.05 6.43
N ASN A 67 -19.09 -5.81 7.05
CA ASN A 67 -19.34 -6.23 8.43
C ASN A 67 -19.89 -7.66 8.53
N ASN A 68 -20.62 -8.14 7.53
CA ASN A 68 -21.26 -9.45 7.55
C ASN A 68 -20.49 -10.54 6.79
N GLY A 69 -19.50 -10.15 5.99
CA GLY A 69 -18.79 -11.04 5.07
C GLY A 69 -19.57 -11.34 3.80
N PHE A 70 -18.92 -11.96 2.84
CA PHE A 70 -19.48 -12.39 1.57
C PHE A 70 -18.98 -13.78 1.19
N VAL A 71 -19.84 -14.62 0.61
CA VAL A 71 -19.46 -15.89 -0.02
C VAL A 71 -20.36 -16.17 -1.22
N SER A 72 -19.76 -16.31 -2.40
CA SER A 72 -20.47 -16.80 -3.59
C SER A 72 -20.68 -18.32 -3.52
N GLN A 73 -21.83 -18.79 -3.96
CA GLN A 73 -22.14 -20.23 -4.05
C GLN A 73 -21.95 -20.78 -5.47
N SER A 74 -21.82 -19.88 -6.46
CA SER A 74 -21.62 -20.22 -7.87
C SER A 74 -20.80 -19.13 -8.57
N TYR A 75 -20.31 -19.40 -9.79
CA TYR A 75 -19.59 -18.40 -10.60
C TYR A 75 -20.45 -17.20 -10.96
N GLU A 76 -21.76 -17.37 -11.08
CA GLU A 76 -22.72 -16.32 -11.41
C GLU A 76 -22.92 -15.33 -10.26
N GLU A 77 -22.68 -15.77 -9.02
CA GLU A 77 -22.79 -14.95 -7.82
C GLU A 77 -21.49 -14.19 -7.48
N GLU A 78 -20.37 -14.51 -8.15
CA GLU A 78 -19.12 -13.81 -7.95
C GLU A 78 -19.23 -12.36 -8.43
N LEU A 79 -18.84 -11.41 -7.56
CA LEU A 79 -19.05 -9.98 -7.78
C LEU A 79 -17.91 -9.36 -8.59
N PRO A 80 -18.16 -8.85 -9.82
CA PRO A 80 -17.15 -8.14 -10.60
C PRO A 80 -16.72 -6.86 -9.88
N ILE A 81 -15.42 -6.61 -9.86
CA ILE A 81 -14.87 -5.39 -9.26
C ILE A 81 -14.38 -4.45 -10.38
N PRO A 82 -15.15 -3.41 -10.70
CA PRO A 82 -14.77 -2.47 -11.75
C PRO A 82 -13.43 -1.81 -11.48
N GLY A 83 -12.53 -1.79 -12.46
CA GLY A 83 -11.22 -1.16 -12.36
C GLY A 83 -10.16 -1.99 -11.64
N LEU A 84 -10.51 -3.12 -11.02
CA LEU A 84 -9.52 -4.03 -10.46
C LEU A 84 -8.96 -4.94 -11.56
N TYR A 85 -7.64 -5.04 -11.60
CA TYR A 85 -6.93 -5.91 -12.53
C TYR A 85 -5.81 -6.67 -11.83
N VAL A 86 -5.32 -7.74 -12.46
CA VAL A 86 -4.14 -8.47 -12.02
C VAL A 86 -3.13 -8.57 -13.14
N SER A 87 -1.85 -8.46 -12.80
CA SER A 87 -0.73 -8.52 -13.74
C SER A 87 0.15 -9.73 -13.45
N PHE A 88 0.33 -10.59 -14.45
CA PHE A 88 1.22 -11.75 -14.42
C PHE A 88 2.57 -11.37 -15.02
N LEU A 89 3.66 -11.55 -14.29
CA LEU A 89 5.00 -11.28 -14.81
C LEU A 89 5.37 -12.30 -15.89
N VAL A 90 5.52 -11.83 -17.13
CA VAL A 90 5.99 -12.65 -18.26
C VAL A 90 7.50 -12.82 -18.17
N ARG A 91 8.24 -11.70 -18.13
CA ARG A 91 9.71 -11.69 -18.02
C ARG A 91 10.24 -10.37 -17.48
N MET A 92 11.48 -10.43 -17.02
CA MET A 92 12.29 -9.30 -16.58
C MET A 92 13.60 -9.27 -17.35
N GLU A 93 14.07 -8.10 -17.77
CA GLU A 93 15.30 -7.92 -18.54
C GLU A 93 16.12 -6.73 -18.00
N ASP A 94 17.43 -6.88 -17.95
CA ASP A 94 18.35 -5.76 -17.67
C ASP A 94 18.44 -4.86 -18.91
N VAL A 95 18.01 -3.62 -18.78
CA VAL A 95 18.01 -2.60 -19.84
C VAL A 95 18.88 -1.38 -19.46
N THR A 96 19.77 -1.56 -18.51
CA THR A 96 20.64 -0.49 -18.00
C THR A 96 21.39 0.22 -19.12
N LYS A 97 21.94 -0.53 -20.08
CA LYS A 97 22.68 0.02 -21.22
C LYS A 97 21.80 0.84 -22.15
N ASP A 98 20.55 0.38 -22.36
CA ASP A 98 19.61 1.08 -23.24
C ASP A 98 19.10 2.36 -22.60
N VAL A 99 18.90 2.37 -21.27
CA VAL A 99 18.41 3.54 -20.53
C VAL A 99 19.52 4.58 -20.35
N LEU A 100 20.71 4.19 -19.87
CA LEU A 100 21.82 5.10 -19.58
C LEU A 100 22.60 5.50 -20.83
N ALA A 101 22.60 4.68 -21.88
CA ALA A 101 23.28 4.92 -23.16
C ALA A 101 24.73 5.36 -22.97
N GLU A 102 25.08 6.57 -23.42
CA GLU A 102 26.42 7.16 -23.28
C GLU A 102 26.86 7.39 -21.83
N ASN A 103 25.91 7.50 -20.90
CA ASN A 103 26.18 7.72 -19.48
C ASN A 103 26.37 6.41 -18.69
N ILE A 104 26.55 5.27 -19.34
CA ILE A 104 26.67 3.95 -18.66
C ILE A 104 27.80 3.90 -17.63
N ASN A 105 28.87 4.64 -17.81
CA ASN A 105 30.00 4.72 -16.88
C ASN A 105 29.94 5.91 -15.91
N THR A 106 29.01 6.83 -16.10
CA THR A 106 28.77 8.03 -15.30
C THR A 106 27.27 8.28 -15.15
N PRO A 107 26.54 7.33 -14.55
CA PRO A 107 25.08 7.40 -14.46
C PRO A 107 24.58 8.66 -13.75
N GLU A 108 25.37 9.20 -12.82
CA GLU A 108 25.09 10.45 -12.11
C GLU A 108 25.07 11.71 -13.02
N LYS A 109 25.50 11.59 -14.28
CA LYS A 109 25.46 12.68 -15.27
C LYS A 109 24.31 12.55 -16.26
N ALA A 110 23.57 11.44 -16.24
CA ALA A 110 22.38 11.27 -17.08
C ALA A 110 21.30 12.24 -16.63
N THR A 111 20.71 12.97 -17.56
CA THR A 111 19.57 13.84 -17.24
C THR A 111 18.27 13.04 -17.18
N GLU A 112 17.34 13.50 -16.35
CA GLU A 112 16.01 12.88 -16.25
C GLU A 112 15.31 12.82 -17.63
N GLU A 113 15.46 13.88 -18.44
CA GLU A 113 14.90 13.92 -19.80
C GLU A 113 15.46 12.82 -20.71
N GLN A 114 16.78 12.57 -20.67
CA GLN A 114 17.40 11.48 -21.44
C GLN A 114 16.92 10.12 -20.97
N ILE A 115 16.91 9.89 -19.66
CA ILE A 115 16.43 8.66 -19.02
C ILE A 115 14.98 8.41 -19.44
N GLN A 116 14.10 9.38 -19.25
CA GLN A 116 12.66 9.23 -19.54
C GLN A 116 12.38 9.02 -21.03
N LYS A 117 13.11 9.66 -21.93
CA LYS A 117 13.03 9.44 -23.38
C LYS A 117 13.38 8.00 -23.74
N ASN A 118 14.47 7.47 -23.19
CA ASN A 118 14.92 6.12 -23.47
C ASN A 118 13.95 5.09 -22.88
N ILE A 119 13.44 5.32 -21.67
CA ILE A 119 12.40 4.50 -21.02
C ILE A 119 11.13 4.48 -21.89
N THR A 120 10.64 5.63 -22.36
CA THR A 120 9.45 5.71 -23.20
C THR A 120 9.61 4.90 -24.49
N SER A 121 10.77 5.00 -25.14
CA SER A 121 11.08 4.22 -26.35
C SER A 121 11.09 2.71 -26.11
N LEU A 122 11.56 2.26 -24.94
CA LEU A 122 11.51 0.85 -24.55
C LEU A 122 10.07 0.40 -24.31
N ILE A 123 9.28 1.19 -23.60
CA ILE A 123 7.86 0.89 -23.33
C ILE A 123 7.09 0.76 -24.65
N GLU A 124 7.22 1.73 -25.55
CA GLU A 124 6.57 1.68 -26.88
C GLU A 124 6.96 0.45 -27.68
N LYS A 125 8.26 0.10 -27.69
CA LYS A 125 8.78 -1.05 -28.43
C LYS A 125 8.24 -2.39 -27.93
N TYR A 126 8.12 -2.55 -26.60
CA TYR A 126 7.82 -3.85 -25.97
C TYR A 126 6.35 -4.00 -25.53
N SER A 127 5.53 -2.95 -25.61
CA SER A 127 4.10 -3.03 -25.29
C SER A 127 3.28 -3.81 -26.34
N GLU A 128 3.83 -4.06 -27.53
CA GLU A 128 3.16 -4.76 -28.64
C GLU A 128 1.74 -4.21 -28.89
N GLU A 129 1.64 -2.90 -29.15
CA GLU A 129 0.37 -2.18 -29.38
C GLU A 129 -0.61 -2.25 -28.19
N GLY A 130 -0.09 -2.33 -26.97
CA GLY A 130 -0.88 -2.37 -25.75
C GLY A 130 -1.28 -3.77 -25.28
N LYS A 131 -0.78 -4.83 -25.92
CA LYS A 131 -0.99 -6.21 -25.48
C LYS A 131 -0.36 -6.48 -24.11
N TYR A 132 0.79 -5.87 -23.84
CA TYR A 132 1.49 -6.01 -22.57
C TYR A 132 1.61 -4.67 -21.83
N LYS A 133 1.52 -4.72 -20.50
CA LYS A 133 1.95 -3.64 -19.64
C LYS A 133 3.47 -3.76 -19.48
N VAL A 134 4.19 -2.70 -19.83
CA VAL A 134 5.66 -2.64 -19.74
C VAL A 134 6.05 -1.55 -18.73
N GLU A 135 6.90 -1.91 -17.78
CA GLU A 135 7.46 -0.99 -16.81
C GLU A 135 8.99 -1.07 -16.84
N VAL A 136 9.66 0.08 -16.75
CA VAL A 136 11.10 0.16 -16.54
C VAL A 136 11.34 0.81 -15.20
N LYS A 137 12.02 0.12 -14.31
CA LYS A 137 12.25 0.54 -12.92
C LYS A 137 13.74 0.73 -12.63
N PRO A 138 14.11 1.82 -11.92
CA PRO A 138 15.45 2.01 -11.42
C PRO A 138 15.73 1.09 -10.22
N PHE A 139 16.96 0.62 -10.14
CA PHE A 139 17.53 -0.15 -9.03
C PHE A 139 18.81 0.54 -8.55
N PHE A 140 19.11 0.41 -7.24
CA PHE A 140 20.31 0.99 -6.64
C PHE A 140 20.50 2.48 -6.95
N GLU A 141 19.43 3.26 -6.72
CA GLU A 141 19.41 4.72 -6.98
C GLU A 141 19.67 5.09 -8.46
N GLY A 142 19.27 4.23 -9.42
CA GLY A 142 19.45 4.48 -10.85
C GLY A 142 20.77 4.01 -11.43
N LEU A 143 21.56 3.23 -10.68
CA LEU A 143 22.76 2.56 -11.22
C LEU A 143 22.44 1.44 -12.20
N GLU A 144 21.28 0.84 -12.04
CA GLU A 144 20.78 -0.24 -12.89
C GLU A 144 19.30 0.00 -13.22
N TYR A 145 18.86 -0.48 -14.40
CA TYR A 145 17.48 -0.38 -14.86
C TYR A 145 17.01 -1.74 -15.35
N TYR A 146 15.82 -2.17 -14.89
CA TYR A 146 15.21 -3.42 -15.32
C TYR A 146 13.84 -3.15 -15.93
N MET A 147 13.57 -3.81 -17.05
CA MET A 147 12.28 -3.81 -17.72
C MET A 147 11.47 -5.03 -17.29
N PHE A 148 10.22 -4.80 -16.94
CA PHE A 148 9.24 -5.82 -16.55
C PHE A 148 8.10 -5.82 -17.56
N ILE A 149 7.75 -6.99 -18.06
CA ILE A 149 6.67 -7.19 -19.03
C ILE A 149 5.59 -8.03 -18.37
N TYR A 150 4.36 -7.52 -18.35
CA TYR A 150 3.20 -8.15 -17.71
C TYR A 150 2.08 -8.41 -18.70
N GLU A 151 1.39 -9.54 -18.52
CA GLU A 151 0.07 -9.82 -19.09
C GLU A 151 -1.00 -9.40 -18.08
N VAL A 152 -2.00 -8.60 -18.49
CA VAL A 152 -2.96 -7.94 -17.59
C VAL A 152 -4.35 -8.47 -17.82
N PHE A 153 -5.03 -8.93 -16.75
CA PHE A 153 -6.41 -9.40 -16.77
C PHE A 153 -7.31 -8.42 -16.04
N ASN A 154 -8.34 -7.91 -16.70
CA ASN A 154 -9.23 -6.86 -16.19
C ASN A 154 -10.55 -7.38 -15.60
N ASP A 155 -10.89 -8.66 -15.76
CA ASP A 155 -12.06 -9.27 -15.15
C ASP A 155 -11.63 -10.02 -13.88
N VAL A 156 -11.72 -9.33 -12.74
CA VAL A 156 -11.43 -9.88 -11.41
C VAL A 156 -12.69 -9.79 -10.56
N ARG A 157 -13.09 -10.90 -9.94
CA ARG A 157 -14.34 -10.98 -9.18
C ARG A 157 -14.09 -11.42 -7.75
N LEU A 158 -14.84 -10.81 -6.80
CA LEU A 158 -14.83 -11.20 -5.39
C LEU A 158 -15.60 -12.52 -5.23
N VAL A 159 -14.96 -13.49 -4.59
CA VAL A 159 -15.49 -14.83 -4.31
C VAL A 159 -15.85 -14.99 -2.84
N PHE A 160 -14.98 -14.50 -1.97
CA PHE A 160 -15.15 -14.59 -0.53
C PHE A 160 -14.47 -13.45 0.20
N ALA A 161 -15.14 -12.91 1.20
CA ALA A 161 -14.56 -12.02 2.19
C ALA A 161 -15.07 -12.43 3.59
N PRO A 162 -14.21 -12.61 4.60
CA PRO A 162 -14.68 -12.76 5.96
C PRO A 162 -15.29 -11.43 6.45
N PRO A 163 -16.18 -11.44 7.46
CA PRO A 163 -16.60 -10.22 8.11
C PRO A 163 -15.41 -9.47 8.71
N ALA A 164 -15.47 -8.14 8.79
CA ALA A 164 -14.40 -7.31 9.33
C ALA A 164 -13.96 -7.73 10.74
N SER A 165 -14.88 -8.29 11.56
CA SER A 165 -14.58 -8.87 12.87
C SER A 165 -13.69 -10.13 12.82
N ILE A 166 -13.38 -10.66 11.64
CA ILE A 166 -12.36 -11.69 11.38
C ILE A 166 -11.23 -11.08 10.56
N GLY A 167 -11.55 -10.50 9.38
CA GLY A 167 -10.58 -9.96 8.43
C GLY A 167 -9.75 -8.79 8.94
N LYS A 168 -10.29 -8.05 9.92
CA LYS A 168 -9.63 -6.93 10.61
C LYS A 168 -9.72 -7.08 12.14
N TYR A 169 -9.75 -8.31 12.68
CA TYR A 169 -9.77 -8.52 14.13
C TYR A 169 -8.57 -7.88 14.81
N GLY A 170 -8.81 -7.19 15.93
CA GLY A 170 -7.81 -6.37 16.60
C GLY A 170 -7.65 -4.98 16.00
N GLY A 171 -8.34 -4.70 14.89
CA GLY A 171 -8.49 -3.39 14.27
C GLY A 171 -7.18 -2.63 14.09
N ASP A 172 -7.22 -1.35 14.39
CA ASP A 172 -6.04 -0.50 14.35
C ASP A 172 -5.17 -0.69 15.61
N THR A 173 -5.74 -1.20 16.72
CA THR A 173 -4.99 -1.48 17.96
C THR A 173 -3.91 -2.55 17.73
N ASP A 174 -4.23 -3.65 17.05
CA ASP A 174 -3.27 -4.72 16.78
C ASP A 174 -2.46 -4.52 15.48
N ASN A 175 -2.79 -3.52 14.64
CA ASN A 175 -2.03 -3.27 13.42
C ASN A 175 -0.57 -2.92 13.74
N TRP A 176 0.39 -3.52 13.00
CA TRP A 176 1.84 -3.46 13.25
C TRP A 176 2.28 -4.02 14.62
N MET A 177 1.44 -4.86 15.23
CA MET A 177 1.72 -5.46 16.55
C MET A 177 1.72 -6.99 16.48
N TRP A 178 2.42 -7.59 17.44
CA TRP A 178 2.38 -9.01 17.76
C TRP A 178 2.17 -9.17 19.28
N PRO A 179 1.44 -10.17 19.77
CA PRO A 179 0.77 -11.27 19.05
C PRO A 179 -0.48 -10.80 18.30
N ARG A 180 -0.72 -11.39 17.10
CA ARG A 180 -1.81 -11.03 16.20
C ARG A 180 -2.73 -12.21 15.92
N HIS A 181 -4.06 -11.95 15.89
CA HIS A 181 -5.10 -12.97 15.73
C HIS A 181 -6.06 -12.65 14.56
N THR A 182 -5.64 -11.78 13.66
CA THR A 182 -6.42 -11.36 12.51
C THR A 182 -6.47 -12.47 11.46
N GLY A 183 -7.66 -12.78 10.95
CA GLY A 183 -7.85 -13.62 9.76
C GLY A 183 -7.80 -12.76 8.49
N ASP A 184 -6.63 -12.16 8.20
CA ASP A 184 -6.43 -11.16 7.15
C ASP A 184 -6.29 -11.83 5.78
N PHE A 185 -7.42 -12.29 5.22
CA PHE A 185 -7.48 -12.86 3.87
C PHE A 185 -8.78 -12.52 3.17
N SER A 186 -8.75 -12.48 1.85
CA SER A 186 -9.88 -12.42 0.95
C SER A 186 -9.61 -13.24 -0.30
N VAL A 187 -10.67 -13.63 -1.02
CA VAL A 187 -10.58 -14.53 -2.16
C VAL A 187 -11.24 -13.89 -3.36
N PHE A 188 -10.50 -13.86 -4.46
CA PHE A 188 -10.96 -13.39 -5.75
C PHE A 188 -10.82 -14.49 -6.80
N ARG A 189 -11.33 -14.25 -7.99
CA ARG A 189 -11.08 -15.09 -9.16
C ARG A 189 -10.77 -14.22 -10.36
N VAL A 190 -9.77 -14.66 -11.11
CA VAL A 190 -9.41 -14.09 -12.40
C VAL A 190 -10.21 -14.77 -13.48
N TYR A 191 -10.77 -13.98 -14.39
CA TYR A 191 -11.51 -14.44 -15.56
C TYR A 191 -10.79 -14.05 -16.85
N ALA A 192 -11.04 -14.85 -17.89
CA ALA A 192 -10.49 -14.68 -19.22
C ALA A 192 -11.57 -14.90 -20.28
N ASP A 193 -11.28 -14.58 -21.53
CA ASP A 193 -12.15 -14.97 -22.64
C ASP A 193 -12.18 -16.50 -22.83
N LYS A 194 -13.00 -16.97 -23.77
CA LYS A 194 -13.15 -18.41 -24.09
C LYS A 194 -11.85 -19.06 -24.62
N ASN A 195 -10.89 -18.25 -25.07
CA ASN A 195 -9.57 -18.69 -25.55
C ASN A 195 -8.48 -18.56 -24.46
N ASN A 196 -8.89 -18.26 -23.22
CA ASN A 196 -8.00 -18.04 -22.09
C ASN A 196 -7.09 -16.81 -22.26
N GLN A 197 -7.55 -15.79 -22.97
CA GLN A 197 -6.83 -14.53 -23.19
C GLN A 197 -7.39 -13.43 -22.29
N PRO A 198 -6.58 -12.41 -21.94
CA PRO A 198 -7.04 -11.22 -21.23
C PRO A 198 -8.26 -10.59 -21.91
N ALA A 199 -9.23 -10.19 -21.12
CA ALA A 199 -10.45 -9.54 -21.59
C ALA A 199 -11.00 -8.56 -20.54
N GLU A 200 -11.75 -7.57 -21.03
CA GLU A 200 -12.61 -6.74 -20.19
C GLU A 200 -13.76 -7.58 -19.62
N TYR A 201 -14.38 -7.08 -18.54
CA TYR A 201 -15.50 -7.78 -17.94
C TYR A 201 -16.58 -8.15 -18.96
N SER A 202 -16.96 -9.42 -18.97
CA SER A 202 -18.09 -9.95 -19.72
C SER A 202 -18.73 -11.11 -18.96
N LYS A 203 -20.06 -11.24 -19.07
CA LYS A 203 -20.78 -12.41 -18.55
C LYS A 203 -20.40 -13.72 -19.24
N ASP A 204 -19.82 -13.62 -20.45
CA ASP A 204 -19.37 -14.77 -21.25
C ASP A 204 -17.96 -15.23 -20.91
N ASN A 205 -17.24 -14.47 -20.10
CA ASN A 205 -15.90 -14.84 -19.66
C ASN A 205 -15.95 -16.09 -18.76
N VAL A 206 -14.87 -16.84 -18.81
CA VAL A 206 -14.70 -18.09 -18.05
C VAL A 206 -13.56 -17.95 -17.06
N PRO A 207 -13.54 -18.76 -15.97
CA PRO A 207 -12.41 -18.78 -15.04
C PRO A 207 -11.08 -19.00 -15.78
N TYR A 208 -10.11 -18.14 -15.50
CA TYR A 208 -8.77 -18.21 -16.10
C TYR A 208 -8.07 -19.53 -15.74
N LYS A 209 -7.42 -20.14 -16.72
CA LYS A 209 -6.56 -21.31 -16.54
C LYS A 209 -5.10 -20.88 -16.44
N PRO A 210 -4.52 -20.79 -15.22
CA PRO A 210 -3.16 -20.29 -15.02
C PRO A 210 -2.11 -21.27 -15.53
N LYS A 211 -0.91 -20.74 -15.84
CA LYS A 211 0.27 -21.56 -16.17
C LYS A 211 0.77 -22.34 -14.94
N HIS A 212 0.61 -21.78 -13.75
CA HIS A 212 0.96 -22.37 -12.47
C HIS A 212 -0.02 -21.93 -11.39
N PHE A 213 -0.20 -22.76 -10.36
CA PHE A 213 -0.93 -22.40 -9.14
C PHE A 213 -0.31 -23.11 -7.93
N LEU A 214 -0.47 -22.52 -6.76
CA LEU A 214 0.05 -23.03 -5.51
C LEU A 214 -0.97 -23.95 -4.83
N PRO A 215 -0.64 -25.19 -4.48
CA PRO A 215 -1.52 -26.02 -3.69
C PRO A 215 -1.58 -25.51 -2.25
N ILE A 216 -2.79 -25.48 -1.68
CA ILE A 216 -3.01 -25.04 -0.29
C ILE A 216 -2.66 -26.19 0.65
N SER A 217 -1.74 -25.94 1.60
CA SER A 217 -1.44 -26.86 2.69
C SER A 217 -2.19 -26.46 3.96
N ILE A 218 -2.91 -27.41 4.55
CA ILE A 218 -3.56 -27.25 5.88
C ILE A 218 -2.73 -27.85 7.01
N LYS A 219 -1.51 -28.33 6.73
CA LYS A 219 -0.60 -28.91 7.74
C LYS A 219 -0.16 -27.85 8.76
N GLY A 220 -0.07 -26.60 8.34
CA GLY A 220 0.56 -25.52 9.11
C GLY A 220 2.08 -25.57 8.99
N VAL A 221 2.74 -24.80 9.86
CA VAL A 221 4.22 -24.71 9.94
C VAL A 221 4.69 -25.06 11.33
N GLU A 222 5.91 -25.60 11.42
CA GLU A 222 6.59 -25.94 12.66
C GLU A 222 7.88 -25.11 12.80
N LYS A 223 8.37 -24.95 14.04
CA LYS A 223 9.63 -24.25 14.29
C LYS A 223 10.80 -24.94 13.57
N GLY A 224 11.53 -24.20 12.77
CA GLY A 224 12.62 -24.68 11.94
C GLY A 224 12.24 -24.99 10.49
N ASP A 225 10.95 -25.00 10.14
CA ASP A 225 10.52 -25.17 8.74
C ASP A 225 11.09 -24.06 7.85
N PHE A 226 11.50 -24.41 6.65
CA PHE A 226 11.88 -23.45 5.63
C PHE A 226 10.63 -22.79 5.05
N THR A 227 10.67 -21.46 4.94
CA THR A 227 9.58 -20.66 4.35
C THR A 227 10.11 -19.63 3.37
N MET A 228 9.26 -19.26 2.42
CA MET A 228 9.49 -18.17 1.47
C MET A 228 8.26 -17.25 1.43
N ILE A 229 8.52 -15.98 1.18
CA ILE A 229 7.49 -14.99 0.85
C ILE A 229 7.81 -14.45 -0.54
N TRP A 230 6.85 -14.54 -1.45
CA TRP A 230 6.91 -13.98 -2.79
C TRP A 230 5.89 -12.85 -2.92
N GLY A 231 6.27 -11.77 -3.61
CA GLY A 231 5.33 -10.70 -3.86
C GLY A 231 5.96 -9.44 -4.40
N TYR A 232 5.15 -8.39 -4.36
CA TYR A 232 5.47 -7.06 -4.89
C TYR A 232 5.50 -6.04 -3.74
N PRO A 233 6.58 -6.00 -2.93
CA PRO A 233 6.70 -5.04 -1.84
C PRO A 233 6.79 -3.62 -2.38
N GLY A 234 6.10 -2.67 -1.71
CA GLY A 234 5.97 -1.29 -2.14
C GLY A 234 7.31 -0.56 -2.16
N SER A 235 7.89 -0.32 -1.00
CA SER A 235 9.17 0.39 -0.87
C SER A 235 9.97 -0.07 0.34
N THR A 236 11.29 0.00 0.23
CA THR A 236 12.25 -0.09 1.33
C THR A 236 13.32 0.98 1.12
N GLU A 237 14.07 1.29 2.17
CA GLU A 237 15.09 2.35 2.14
C GLU A 237 16.41 1.84 2.75
N ARG A 238 16.94 0.76 2.16
CA ARG A 238 18.16 0.07 2.65
C ARG A 238 19.40 0.96 2.60
N TYR A 239 19.47 1.81 1.57
CA TYR A 239 20.62 2.66 1.28
C TYR A 239 20.50 4.06 1.87
N MET A 240 19.56 4.30 2.80
CA MET A 240 19.53 5.56 3.55
C MET A 240 20.88 5.89 4.16
N THR A 241 21.27 7.15 4.04
CA THR A 241 22.40 7.75 4.75
C THR A 241 22.03 8.07 6.19
N SER A 242 23.00 8.34 7.06
CA SER A 242 22.75 8.84 8.42
C SER A 242 21.98 10.17 8.40
N TYR A 243 22.18 11.01 7.39
CA TYR A 243 21.46 12.28 7.22
C TYR A 243 19.97 12.08 6.95
N GLU A 244 19.63 11.15 6.04
CA GLU A 244 18.22 10.77 5.75
C GLU A 244 17.55 10.18 6.99
N VAL A 245 18.22 9.26 7.70
CA VAL A 245 17.72 8.69 8.95
C VAL A 245 17.48 9.78 10.00
N SER A 246 18.38 10.78 10.11
CA SER A 246 18.19 11.92 10.98
C SER A 246 16.96 12.75 10.61
N ASN A 247 16.75 13.00 9.31
CA ASN A 247 15.57 13.72 8.82
C ASN A 247 14.28 12.95 9.08
N THR A 248 14.29 11.63 8.88
CA THR A 248 13.14 10.76 9.20
C THR A 248 12.79 10.85 10.69
N ILE A 249 13.78 10.69 11.57
CA ILE A 249 13.59 10.71 13.04
C ILE A 249 13.12 12.07 13.56
N ASN A 250 13.63 13.16 13.01
CA ASN A 250 13.46 14.50 13.60
C ASN A 250 12.42 15.36 12.87
N ILE A 251 12.07 15.03 11.62
CA ILE A 251 11.22 15.86 10.76
C ILE A 251 10.05 15.08 10.18
N ALA A 252 10.32 14.09 9.31
CA ALA A 252 9.28 13.46 8.50
C ALA A 252 8.27 12.65 9.35
N ASP A 253 8.74 11.70 10.17
CA ASP A 253 7.87 10.90 11.02
C ASP A 253 7.11 11.75 12.06
N PRO A 254 7.74 12.70 12.78
CA PRO A 254 7.02 13.64 13.64
C PRO A 254 5.94 14.45 12.91
N ALA A 255 6.18 14.86 11.67
CA ALA A 255 5.19 15.60 10.88
C ALA A 255 3.97 14.74 10.52
N VAL A 256 4.18 13.50 10.03
CA VAL A 256 3.10 12.53 9.78
C VAL A 256 2.31 12.24 11.05
N ILE A 257 3.01 11.98 12.15
CA ILE A 257 2.37 11.68 13.44
C ILE A 257 1.48 12.83 13.89
N LYS A 258 1.99 14.06 13.85
CA LYS A 258 1.23 15.24 14.27
C LYS A 258 0.03 15.52 13.36
N ALA A 259 0.18 15.39 12.04
CA ALA A 259 -0.92 15.55 11.11
C ALA A 259 -2.02 14.48 11.32
N GLY A 260 -1.62 13.22 11.51
CA GLY A 260 -2.54 12.13 11.81
C GLY A 260 -3.29 12.33 13.13
N GLU A 261 -2.59 12.76 14.19
CA GLU A 261 -3.20 13.07 15.49
C GLU A 261 -4.23 14.22 15.42
N ALA A 262 -4.08 15.14 14.48
CA ALA A 262 -5.02 16.23 14.27
C ALA A 262 -6.25 15.81 13.46
N LEU A 263 -6.09 14.94 12.45
CA LEU A 263 -7.10 14.65 11.43
C LEU A 263 -7.88 13.35 11.70
N LEU A 264 -7.19 12.25 12.03
CA LEU A 264 -7.82 10.93 12.13
C LEU A 264 -8.86 10.77 13.25
N PRO A 265 -8.69 11.35 14.45
CA PRO A 265 -9.73 11.29 15.49
C PRO A 265 -11.03 11.98 15.07
N VAL A 266 -10.94 13.05 14.27
CA VAL A 266 -12.12 13.76 13.74
C VAL A 266 -12.87 12.87 12.75
N MET A 267 -12.13 12.27 11.81
CA MET A 267 -12.70 11.32 10.84
C MET A 267 -13.38 10.15 11.54
N LYS A 268 -12.70 9.51 12.49
CA LYS A 268 -13.25 8.39 13.28
C LYS A 268 -14.51 8.76 14.03
N LYS A 269 -14.52 9.90 14.70
CA LYS A 269 -15.71 10.41 15.41
C LYS A 269 -16.92 10.52 14.48
N MET A 270 -16.73 11.01 13.26
CA MET A 270 -17.83 11.14 12.31
C MET A 270 -18.29 9.78 11.78
N MET A 271 -17.36 8.88 11.47
CA MET A 271 -17.67 7.51 11.05
C MET A 271 -18.49 6.74 12.09
N ASP A 272 -18.25 6.98 13.38
CA ASP A 272 -18.95 6.32 14.48
C ASP A 272 -20.40 6.80 14.68
N THR A 273 -20.81 7.88 13.99
CA THR A 273 -22.18 8.40 14.12
C THR A 273 -23.21 7.64 13.30
N ASP A 274 -22.81 7.07 12.15
CA ASP A 274 -23.71 6.40 11.21
C ASP A 274 -22.95 5.41 10.31
N ASN A 275 -23.52 4.20 10.09
CA ASN A 275 -22.90 3.20 9.24
C ASN A 275 -22.76 3.63 7.77
N ALA A 276 -23.66 4.46 7.27
CA ALA A 276 -23.54 5.01 5.91
C ALA A 276 -22.35 5.96 5.79
N ILE A 277 -22.04 6.73 6.83
CA ILE A 277 -20.83 7.57 6.90
C ILE A 277 -19.60 6.66 7.02
N ASN A 278 -19.66 5.65 7.89
CA ASN A 278 -18.56 4.68 8.03
C ASN A 278 -18.21 4.07 6.67
N LEU A 279 -19.15 3.53 5.92
CA LEU A 279 -18.89 2.94 4.60
C LEU A 279 -18.26 3.91 3.59
N LYS A 280 -18.55 5.21 3.68
CA LYS A 280 -17.97 6.23 2.80
C LYS A 280 -16.50 6.53 3.09
N TYR A 281 -16.06 6.39 4.33
CA TYR A 281 -14.72 6.82 4.77
C TYR A 281 -13.84 5.68 5.30
N ALA A 282 -14.37 4.47 5.45
CA ALA A 282 -13.67 3.35 6.07
C ALA A 282 -12.34 2.98 5.39
N SER A 283 -12.31 3.01 4.05
CA SER A 283 -11.11 2.71 3.28
C SER A 283 -10.03 3.76 3.45
N ASP A 284 -10.40 5.03 3.27
CA ASP A 284 -9.48 6.16 3.46
C ASP A 284 -8.92 6.16 4.89
N TYR A 285 -9.82 6.01 5.89
CA TYR A 285 -9.42 5.95 7.30
C TYR A 285 -8.44 4.81 7.57
N ALA A 286 -8.71 3.60 7.07
CA ALA A 286 -7.84 2.45 7.26
C ALA A 286 -6.43 2.68 6.68
N SER A 287 -6.34 3.29 5.50
CA SER A 287 -5.07 3.61 4.84
C SER A 287 -4.25 4.62 5.64
N TYR A 288 -4.88 5.69 6.11
CA TYR A 288 -4.17 6.73 6.88
C TYR A 288 -3.81 6.28 8.30
N MET A 289 -4.66 5.48 8.95
CA MET A 289 -4.34 4.85 10.23
C MET A 289 -3.16 3.90 10.11
N ASN A 290 -3.10 3.12 9.01
CA ASN A 290 -1.97 2.25 8.73
C ASN A 290 -0.66 3.04 8.61
N LEU A 291 -0.66 4.12 7.83
CA LEU A 291 0.49 5.02 7.68
C LEU A 291 0.90 5.65 9.01
N TRP A 292 -0.04 6.27 9.72
CA TRP A 292 0.22 6.95 11.00
C TRP A 292 0.83 6.00 12.03
N LYS A 293 0.27 4.80 12.17
CA LYS A 293 0.75 3.81 13.14
C LYS A 293 2.10 3.22 12.73
N ASN A 294 2.32 3.01 11.42
CA ASN A 294 3.63 2.61 10.90
C ASN A 294 4.71 3.64 11.30
N LYS A 295 4.48 4.94 11.04
CA LYS A 295 5.43 6.00 11.35
C LYS A 295 5.71 6.15 12.86
N LYS A 296 4.73 5.91 13.71
CA LYS A 296 4.97 5.81 15.18
C LYS A 296 5.87 4.63 15.54
N GLY A 297 5.67 3.49 14.92
CA GLY A 297 6.48 2.28 15.12
C GLY A 297 7.89 2.45 14.57
N GLU A 298 8.03 3.00 13.38
CA GLU A 298 9.30 3.29 12.70
C GLU A 298 10.15 4.23 13.53
N LEU A 299 9.61 5.38 13.96
CA LEU A 299 10.30 6.36 14.78
C LEU A 299 10.85 5.72 16.07
N ARG A 300 10.05 4.87 16.74
CA ARG A 300 10.48 4.12 17.92
C ARG A 300 11.59 3.12 17.58
N GLY A 301 11.44 2.39 16.47
CA GLY A 301 12.39 1.38 16.02
C GLY A 301 13.74 1.99 15.63
N LEU A 302 13.74 3.07 14.84
CA LEU A 302 14.95 3.77 14.41
C LEU A 302 15.78 4.26 15.60
N LYS A 303 15.11 4.84 16.60
CA LYS A 303 15.77 5.31 17.84
C LYS A 303 16.29 4.15 18.69
N ARG A 304 15.45 3.13 18.93
CA ARG A 304 15.80 2.00 19.80
C ARG A 304 16.98 1.18 19.26
N LEU A 305 17.02 0.98 17.95
CA LEU A 305 18.05 0.18 17.28
C LEU A 305 19.30 0.98 16.92
N ASP A 306 19.32 2.27 17.25
CA ASP A 306 20.38 3.20 16.87
C ASP A 306 20.74 3.09 15.38
N VAL A 307 19.73 3.22 14.53
CA VAL A 307 19.93 3.11 13.08
C VAL A 307 20.80 4.24 12.56
N TYR A 308 20.68 5.44 13.12
CA TYR A 308 21.57 6.57 12.81
C TYR A 308 23.04 6.21 13.05
N GLY A 309 23.40 5.74 14.24
CA GLY A 309 24.77 5.34 14.56
C GLY A 309 25.31 4.22 13.68
N LYS A 310 24.48 3.24 13.35
CA LYS A 310 24.84 2.16 12.40
C LYS A 310 25.14 2.68 11.00
N LYS A 311 24.34 3.60 10.47
CA LYS A 311 24.58 4.22 9.17
C LYS A 311 25.83 5.07 9.17
N LYS A 312 26.03 5.87 10.22
CA LYS A 312 27.25 6.66 10.41
C LYS A 312 28.51 5.80 10.44
N ALA A 313 28.48 4.66 11.11
CA ALA A 313 29.61 3.72 11.11
C ALA A 313 29.91 3.12 9.72
N ILE A 314 28.90 2.92 8.88
CA ILE A 314 29.08 2.50 7.48
C ILE A 314 29.74 3.63 6.68
N GLU A 315 29.29 4.86 6.83
CA GLU A 315 29.85 6.06 6.19
C GLU A 315 31.32 6.26 6.59
N ASP A 316 31.65 6.11 7.87
CA ASP A 316 33.03 6.24 8.37
C ASP A 316 33.96 5.18 7.75
N ARG A 317 33.49 3.92 7.64
CA ARG A 317 34.24 2.86 6.92
C ARG A 317 34.40 3.18 5.43
N LEU A 318 33.36 3.78 4.82
CA LEU A 318 33.43 4.18 3.41
C LEU A 318 34.49 5.28 3.19
N VAL A 319 34.55 6.30 4.05
CA VAL A 319 35.58 7.34 4.03
C VAL A 319 36.98 6.74 4.11
N GLU A 320 37.21 5.81 5.04
CA GLU A 320 38.50 5.10 5.16
C GLU A 320 38.85 4.26 3.93
N TRP A 321 37.84 3.62 3.30
CA TRP A 321 38.03 2.84 2.10
C TRP A 321 38.35 3.73 0.88
N ILE A 322 37.72 4.89 0.76
CA ILE A 322 37.97 5.88 -0.29
C ILE A 322 39.41 6.41 -0.15
N ALA A 323 39.84 6.79 1.05
CA ALA A 323 41.15 7.41 1.32
C ALA A 323 42.36 6.50 0.99
N LYS A 324 42.14 5.19 0.88
CA LYS A 324 43.21 4.21 0.60
C LYS A 324 43.60 4.06 -0.87
N ASP A 325 42.91 4.76 -1.78
CA ASP A 325 43.11 4.61 -3.23
C ASP A 325 42.86 5.93 -3.96
N ALA A 326 43.79 6.33 -4.85
CA ALA A 326 43.73 7.61 -5.55
C ALA A 326 42.54 7.71 -6.53
N ASP A 327 42.19 6.65 -7.22
CA ASP A 327 41.06 6.62 -8.15
C ASP A 327 39.72 6.71 -7.40
N ARG A 328 39.63 6.04 -6.26
CA ARG A 328 38.45 6.16 -5.36
C ARG A 328 38.33 7.57 -4.82
N GLN A 329 39.46 8.18 -4.40
CA GLN A 329 39.46 9.57 -3.92
C GLN A 329 39.06 10.55 -5.02
N ALA A 330 39.51 10.34 -6.26
CA ALA A 330 39.11 11.17 -7.39
C ALA A 330 37.61 11.06 -7.70
N ARG A 331 36.99 9.84 -7.60
CA ARG A 331 35.59 9.61 -7.94
C ARG A 331 34.62 9.89 -6.78
N TYR A 332 34.96 9.51 -5.56
CA TYR A 332 34.06 9.51 -4.41
C TYR A 332 34.46 10.47 -3.29
N GLY A 333 35.57 11.18 -3.41
CA GLY A 333 36.15 11.98 -2.31
C GLY A 333 35.23 13.04 -1.72
N ASN A 334 34.28 13.56 -2.49
CA ASN A 334 33.33 14.57 -2.04
C ASN A 334 31.97 14.02 -1.62
N VAL A 335 31.71 12.71 -1.79
CA VAL A 335 30.37 12.13 -1.63
C VAL A 335 29.75 12.45 -0.27
N ILE A 336 30.49 12.24 0.82
CA ILE A 336 29.96 12.49 2.17
C ILE A 336 29.72 13.98 2.43
N SER A 337 30.63 14.85 2.01
CA SER A 337 30.47 16.31 2.18
C SER A 337 29.32 16.87 1.34
N ASP A 338 29.10 16.30 0.16
CA ASP A 338 28.00 16.69 -0.72
C ASP A 338 26.64 16.25 -0.15
N LEU A 339 26.56 15.02 0.36
CA LEU A 339 25.38 14.53 1.09
C LEU A 339 25.07 15.39 2.32
N GLU A 340 26.08 15.70 3.15
CA GLU A 340 25.92 16.51 4.35
C GLU A 340 25.41 17.93 4.01
N SER A 341 26.08 18.62 3.10
CA SER A 341 25.73 20.01 2.75
C SER A 341 24.35 20.12 2.12
N ALA A 342 23.99 19.19 1.24
CA ALA A 342 22.68 19.14 0.60
C ALA A 342 21.56 18.77 1.60
N SER A 343 21.80 17.76 2.43
CA SER A 343 20.84 17.33 3.46
C SER A 343 20.48 18.44 4.45
N LYS A 344 21.43 19.30 4.77
CA LYS A 344 21.17 20.45 5.64
C LYS A 344 20.16 21.41 5.02
N VAL A 345 20.32 21.78 3.76
CA VAL A 345 19.39 22.66 3.04
C VAL A 345 18.00 22.00 2.95
N ILE A 346 17.97 20.71 2.59
CA ILE A 346 16.72 19.93 2.50
C ILE A 346 16.00 19.91 3.85
N ALA A 347 16.69 19.65 4.95
CA ALA A 347 16.10 19.57 6.29
C ALA A 347 15.50 20.92 6.77
N GLU A 348 16.09 22.04 6.37
CA GLU A 348 15.64 23.39 6.75
C GLU A 348 14.46 23.88 5.89
N ALA A 349 14.16 23.24 4.77
CA ALA A 349 13.10 23.66 3.87
C ALA A 349 11.70 23.47 4.46
N PRO A 350 10.80 24.47 4.35
CA PRO A 350 9.43 24.37 4.86
C PRO A 350 8.63 23.21 4.25
N SER A 351 8.84 22.88 2.96
CA SER A 351 8.23 21.72 2.32
C SER A 351 8.65 20.40 2.97
N THR A 352 9.91 20.24 3.33
CA THR A 352 10.37 19.07 4.07
C THR A 352 9.70 18.96 5.45
N GLN A 353 9.54 20.08 6.16
CA GLN A 353 8.98 20.10 7.52
C GLN A 353 7.46 19.95 7.56
N TYR A 354 6.72 20.42 6.55
CA TYR A 354 5.27 20.55 6.61
C TYR A 354 4.50 19.91 5.45
N SER A 355 5.18 19.30 4.46
CA SER A 355 4.50 18.64 3.33
C SER A 355 3.48 17.59 3.78
N TRP A 356 3.75 16.87 4.86
CA TRP A 356 2.82 15.88 5.40
C TRP A 356 1.54 16.49 5.98
N TYR A 357 1.58 17.75 6.45
CA TYR A 357 0.35 18.46 6.85
C TYR A 357 -0.52 18.75 5.64
N GLY A 358 0.12 19.18 4.55
CA GLY A 358 -0.54 19.37 3.26
C GLY A 358 -1.10 18.07 2.69
N ASN A 359 -0.27 17.04 2.59
CA ASN A 359 -0.65 15.74 2.04
C ASN A 359 -1.84 15.12 2.79
N LEU A 360 -1.72 14.89 4.09
CA LEU A 360 -2.81 14.32 4.87
C LEU A 360 -4.04 15.24 4.89
N GLY A 361 -3.87 16.57 4.98
CA GLY A 361 -4.97 17.50 4.96
C GLY A 361 -5.77 17.52 3.66
N LEU A 362 -5.11 17.31 2.52
CA LEU A 362 -5.78 17.18 1.23
C LEU A 362 -6.45 15.83 1.06
N MET A 363 -5.77 14.75 1.46
CA MET A 363 -6.21 13.39 1.17
C MET A 363 -7.29 12.88 2.13
N THR A 364 -7.30 13.34 3.40
CA THR A 364 -8.29 12.92 4.41
C THR A 364 -9.65 13.65 4.29
N SER A 365 -9.75 14.70 3.47
CA SER A 365 -11.00 15.42 3.21
C SER A 365 -11.36 15.32 1.72
N LYS A 366 -12.50 14.71 1.42
CA LYS A 366 -12.99 14.59 0.04
C LYS A 366 -13.24 15.95 -0.61
N THR A 367 -13.66 16.95 0.16
CA THR A 367 -13.83 18.32 -0.31
C THR A 367 -12.47 18.98 -0.62
N SER A 368 -11.44 18.76 0.21
CA SER A 368 -10.09 19.27 -0.06
C SER A 368 -9.46 18.56 -1.27
N LEU A 369 -9.66 17.26 -1.41
CA LEU A 369 -9.24 16.49 -2.59
C LEU A 369 -9.95 16.96 -3.85
N THR A 370 -11.26 17.27 -3.77
CA THR A 370 -12.02 17.87 -4.87
C THR A 370 -11.46 19.24 -5.25
N ALA A 371 -11.07 20.05 -4.27
CA ALA A 371 -10.40 21.34 -4.53
C ALA A 371 -9.08 21.15 -5.28
N PHE A 372 -8.23 20.25 -4.82
CA PHE A 372 -6.96 19.94 -5.47
C PHE A 372 -7.14 19.44 -6.91
N ARG A 373 -8.01 18.45 -7.13
CA ARG A 373 -8.29 17.93 -8.48
C ARG A 373 -8.87 19.00 -9.41
N SER A 374 -9.75 19.85 -8.88
CA SER A 374 -10.32 20.98 -9.64
C SER A 374 -9.28 22.03 -10.01
N PHE A 375 -8.33 22.29 -9.12
CA PHE A 375 -7.17 23.15 -9.40
C PHE A 375 -6.32 22.58 -10.53
N MET A 376 -5.90 21.32 -10.43
CA MET A 376 -5.10 20.66 -11.46
C MET A 376 -5.82 20.66 -12.82
N PHE A 377 -7.10 20.31 -12.82
CA PHE A 377 -7.95 20.32 -14.01
C PHE A 377 -8.01 21.71 -14.67
N ALA A 378 -8.31 22.76 -13.89
CA ALA A 378 -8.43 24.13 -14.41
C ALA A 378 -7.08 24.66 -14.91
N SER A 379 -5.99 24.37 -14.17
CA SER A 379 -4.62 24.78 -14.55
C SER A 379 -4.16 24.14 -15.85
N MET A 380 -4.44 22.85 -16.05
CA MET A 380 -4.05 22.14 -17.29
C MET A 380 -4.84 22.64 -18.51
N ILE A 381 -6.12 23.00 -18.35
CA ILE A 381 -6.94 23.56 -19.41
C ILE A 381 -6.52 25.00 -19.73
N GLU A 382 -6.39 25.89 -18.73
CA GLU A 382 -5.98 27.30 -18.94
C GLU A 382 -4.52 27.40 -19.42
N GLY A 383 -3.65 26.53 -18.95
CA GLY A 383 -2.24 26.47 -19.36
C GLY A 383 -2.00 25.90 -20.75
N GLY A 384 -3.04 25.36 -21.41
CA GLY A 384 -2.92 24.77 -22.74
C GLY A 384 -2.08 23.50 -22.78
N VAL A 385 -1.93 22.80 -21.65
CA VAL A 385 -1.16 21.55 -21.51
C VAL A 385 -1.87 20.39 -22.21
N VAL A 386 -3.22 20.43 -22.22
CA VAL A 386 -4.04 19.41 -22.90
C VAL A 386 -4.17 19.75 -24.38
N PRO A 387 -3.79 18.85 -25.32
CA PRO A 387 -3.99 19.05 -26.75
C PRO A 387 -5.45 19.37 -27.08
N ALA A 388 -5.67 20.28 -28.03
CA ALA A 388 -7.00 20.81 -28.34
C ALA A 388 -8.04 19.72 -28.68
N GLU A 389 -7.61 18.68 -29.39
CA GLU A 389 -8.41 17.51 -29.76
C GLU A 389 -8.85 16.66 -28.56
N ASN A 390 -8.11 16.70 -27.45
CA ASN A 390 -8.35 15.89 -26.26
C ASN A 390 -9.09 16.65 -25.14
N VAL A 391 -9.28 17.96 -25.29
CA VAL A 391 -9.84 18.83 -24.22
C VAL A 391 -11.21 18.33 -23.74
N GLU A 392 -12.13 17.99 -24.66
CA GLU A 392 -13.48 17.56 -24.25
C GLU A 392 -13.50 16.18 -23.58
N ALA A 393 -12.67 15.25 -24.04
CA ALA A 393 -12.50 13.95 -23.39
C ALA A 393 -11.88 14.12 -21.98
N PHE A 394 -10.86 14.96 -21.85
CA PHE A 394 -10.24 15.29 -20.55
C PHE A 394 -11.22 15.95 -19.58
N LYS A 395 -12.03 16.90 -20.04
CA LYS A 395 -13.12 17.49 -19.24
C LYS A 395 -14.12 16.42 -18.78
N GLY A 396 -14.55 15.54 -19.68
CA GLY A 396 -15.48 14.47 -19.35
C GLY A 396 -14.94 13.54 -18.25
N ALA A 397 -13.70 13.10 -18.38
CA ALA A 397 -13.04 12.24 -17.38
C ALA A 397 -12.89 12.96 -16.02
N ALA A 398 -12.44 14.22 -16.03
CA ALA A 398 -12.29 14.99 -14.79
C ALA A 398 -13.64 15.24 -14.09
N ILE A 399 -14.71 15.52 -14.85
CA ILE A 399 -16.06 15.68 -14.32
C ILE A 399 -16.54 14.39 -13.67
N ALA A 400 -16.38 13.24 -14.33
CA ALA A 400 -16.79 11.94 -13.79
C ALA A 400 -16.11 11.62 -12.46
N GLN A 401 -14.78 11.82 -12.36
CA GLN A 401 -14.04 11.61 -11.11
C GLN A 401 -14.52 12.51 -9.98
N ILE A 402 -14.85 13.77 -10.29
CA ILE A 402 -15.32 14.72 -9.28
C ILE A 402 -16.79 14.44 -8.90
N GLU A 403 -17.60 13.96 -9.84
CA GLU A 403 -18.98 13.51 -9.54
C GLU A 403 -18.99 12.32 -8.58
N GLU A 404 -18.06 11.37 -8.73
CA GLU A 404 -17.87 10.26 -7.81
C GLU A 404 -17.51 10.75 -6.39
N LEU A 405 -16.62 11.72 -6.28
CA LEU A 405 -16.31 12.36 -4.98
C LEU A 405 -17.55 12.99 -4.35
N PHE A 406 -18.39 13.68 -5.12
CA PHE A 406 -19.67 14.21 -4.60
C PHE A 406 -20.61 13.11 -4.10
N ALA A 407 -20.69 11.98 -4.80
CA ALA A 407 -21.56 10.87 -4.40
C ALA A 407 -21.12 10.21 -3.08
N THR A 408 -19.81 10.18 -2.82
CA THR A 408 -19.21 9.55 -1.63
C THR A 408 -18.95 10.53 -0.48
N THR A 409 -19.31 11.82 -0.63
CA THR A 409 -19.07 12.84 0.39
C THR A 409 -20.23 12.91 1.40
N ASP A 410 -19.91 13.16 2.67
CA ASP A 410 -20.83 13.61 3.70
C ASP A 410 -20.45 15.03 4.14
N LEU A 411 -21.36 16.00 3.97
CA LEU A 411 -21.03 17.41 4.16
C LEU A 411 -20.71 17.80 5.60
N GLU A 412 -21.35 17.18 6.58
CA GLU A 412 -21.06 17.48 8.00
C GLU A 412 -19.69 16.92 8.40
N THR A 413 -19.36 15.72 7.93
CA THR A 413 -18.02 15.15 8.07
C THR A 413 -16.97 16.08 7.45
N GLU A 414 -17.21 16.55 6.23
CA GLU A 414 -16.27 17.44 5.54
C GLU A 414 -16.10 18.80 6.22
N LYS A 415 -17.14 19.35 6.85
CA LYS A 415 -17.02 20.57 7.65
C LYS A 415 -16.08 20.37 8.85
N GLU A 416 -16.21 19.24 9.56
CA GLU A 416 -15.35 18.93 10.70
C GLU A 416 -13.90 18.65 10.24
N MET A 417 -13.71 17.93 9.14
CA MET A 417 -12.40 17.70 8.54
C MET A 417 -11.74 19.01 8.09
N PHE A 418 -12.51 19.92 7.48
CA PHE A 418 -12.03 21.24 7.10
C PHE A 418 -11.57 22.08 8.32
N LYS A 419 -12.31 22.02 9.44
CA LYS A 419 -11.91 22.68 10.70
C LYS A 419 -10.58 22.09 11.20
N ALA A 420 -10.44 20.77 11.19
CA ALA A 420 -9.22 20.10 11.61
C ALA A 420 -8.02 20.51 10.74
N LEU A 421 -8.17 20.54 9.42
CA LEU A 421 -7.15 21.03 8.50
C LEU A 421 -6.79 22.51 8.75
N ALA A 422 -7.78 23.40 8.85
CA ALA A 422 -7.53 24.81 9.11
C ALA A 422 -6.80 25.04 10.45
N ASN A 423 -7.16 24.30 11.50
CA ASN A 423 -6.46 24.33 12.78
C ASN A 423 -4.99 23.84 12.66
N LEU A 424 -4.75 22.79 11.87
CA LEU A 424 -3.41 22.30 11.60
C LEU A 424 -2.56 23.34 10.87
N LEU A 425 -3.11 23.98 9.83
CA LEU A 425 -2.45 25.03 9.05
C LEU A 425 -2.13 26.28 9.91
N LEU A 426 -2.95 26.60 10.91
CA LEU A 426 -2.68 27.68 11.87
C LEU A 426 -1.43 27.41 12.74
N THR A 427 -0.91 26.19 12.75
CA THR A 427 0.34 25.85 13.45
C THR A 427 1.59 26.01 12.58
N VAL A 428 1.41 26.28 11.27
CA VAL A 428 2.54 26.37 10.31
C VAL A 428 3.05 27.79 10.22
N PRO A 429 4.35 28.04 10.51
CA PRO A 429 4.97 29.36 10.35
C PRO A 429 4.78 29.92 8.94
N GLY A 430 4.46 31.19 8.83
CA GLY A 430 4.16 31.86 7.55
C GLY A 430 2.71 31.64 7.08
N VAL A 431 2.24 30.40 7.01
CA VAL A 431 0.86 30.08 6.60
C VAL A 431 -0.16 30.58 7.62
N GLN A 432 0.14 30.47 8.90
CA GLN A 432 -0.71 30.96 9.98
C GLN A 432 -1.12 32.43 9.86
N ALA A 433 -0.33 33.25 9.14
CA ALA A 433 -0.63 34.68 8.93
C ALA A 433 -1.62 34.93 7.79
N ASP A 434 -2.06 33.90 7.04
CA ASP A 434 -3.02 34.07 5.96
C ASP A 434 -4.32 34.74 6.45
N GLY A 435 -4.78 35.75 5.72
CA GLY A 435 -5.90 36.56 6.14
C GLY A 435 -7.24 35.80 6.19
N LEU A 436 -7.37 34.69 5.44
CA LEU A 436 -8.56 33.87 5.48
C LEU A 436 -8.55 32.91 6.68
N LEU A 437 -7.39 32.34 7.01
CA LEU A 437 -7.19 31.56 8.23
C LEU A 437 -7.40 32.40 9.50
N GLN A 438 -6.99 33.67 9.50
CA GLN A 438 -7.25 34.57 10.63
C GLN A 438 -8.76 34.84 10.80
N LYS A 439 -9.51 35.02 9.70
CA LYS A 439 -10.97 35.13 9.74
C LYS A 439 -11.68 33.86 10.20
N TYR A 440 -11.14 32.70 9.81
CA TYR A 440 -11.61 31.41 10.32
C TYR A 440 -11.41 31.33 11.85
N LYS A 441 -10.24 31.71 12.35
CA LYS A 441 -9.89 31.66 13.78
C LYS A 441 -10.84 32.52 14.66
N GLU A 442 -11.36 33.64 14.14
CA GLU A 442 -12.29 34.49 14.86
C GLU A 442 -13.63 33.80 15.20
N ASN A 443 -14.17 33.01 14.27
CA ASN A 443 -15.42 32.26 14.45
C ASN A 443 -15.45 31.06 13.48
N PRO A 444 -14.89 29.91 13.88
CA PRO A 444 -14.73 28.73 13.01
C PRO A 444 -16.05 28.22 12.43
N ASP A 445 -17.08 28.04 13.26
CA ASP A 445 -18.38 27.48 12.83
C ASP A 445 -19.06 28.36 11.81
N ALA A 446 -19.25 29.65 12.11
CA ALA A 446 -19.86 30.58 11.18
C ALA A 446 -19.07 30.78 9.88
N PHE A 447 -17.72 30.67 9.96
CA PHE A 447 -16.87 30.73 8.77
C PHE A 447 -17.10 29.49 7.88
N VAL A 448 -17.10 28.30 8.47
CA VAL A 448 -17.23 27.02 7.75
C VAL A 448 -18.61 26.90 7.13
N ASP A 449 -19.69 27.17 7.89
CA ASP A 449 -21.05 27.15 7.35
C ASP A 449 -21.20 28.08 6.14
N LYS A 450 -20.66 29.29 6.23
CA LYS A 450 -20.72 30.26 5.12
C LYS A 450 -19.81 29.84 3.94
N ALA A 451 -18.68 29.23 4.20
CA ALA A 451 -17.79 28.73 3.15
C ALA A 451 -18.45 27.58 2.38
N PHE A 452 -18.96 26.57 3.10
CA PHE A 452 -19.62 25.39 2.50
C PHE A 452 -20.91 25.78 1.75
N ALA A 453 -21.73 26.68 2.29
CA ALA A 453 -22.97 27.13 1.62
C ALA A 453 -22.73 27.90 0.30
N LYS A 454 -21.52 28.44 0.08
CA LYS A 454 -21.19 29.27 -1.09
C LYS A 454 -20.17 28.67 -2.04
N SER A 455 -19.54 27.55 -1.68
CA SER A 455 -18.50 26.94 -2.46
C SER A 455 -19.06 26.27 -3.72
N ILE A 456 -18.29 26.38 -4.82
CA ILE A 456 -18.53 25.57 -6.01
C ILE A 456 -18.19 24.09 -5.77
N LEU A 457 -17.35 23.78 -4.77
CA LEU A 457 -16.85 22.43 -4.46
C LEU A 457 -17.84 21.59 -3.63
N THR A 458 -18.91 22.20 -3.14
CA THR A 458 -19.94 21.54 -2.33
C THR A 458 -21.32 21.56 -3.00
N ASN A 459 -21.40 22.09 -4.22
CA ASN A 459 -22.64 22.20 -5.00
C ASN A 459 -22.44 21.67 -6.42
N LYS A 460 -23.03 20.50 -6.72
CA LYS A 460 -22.90 19.83 -8.00
C LYS A 460 -23.20 20.74 -9.21
N LYS A 461 -24.31 21.49 -9.18
CA LYS A 461 -24.69 22.37 -10.30
C LYS A 461 -23.71 23.53 -10.51
N ALA A 462 -23.20 24.08 -9.40
CA ALA A 462 -22.20 25.14 -9.48
C ALA A 462 -20.89 24.60 -10.04
N PHE A 463 -20.51 23.39 -9.62
CA PHE A 463 -19.34 22.70 -10.12
C PHE A 463 -19.44 22.36 -11.62
N GLU A 464 -20.54 21.77 -12.08
CA GLU A 464 -20.78 21.49 -13.51
C GLU A 464 -20.66 22.75 -14.39
N LYS A 465 -21.16 23.88 -13.90
CA LYS A 465 -21.02 25.17 -14.59
C LYS A 465 -19.56 25.61 -14.66
N PHE A 466 -18.80 25.45 -13.58
CA PHE A 466 -17.36 25.72 -13.54
C PHE A 466 -16.60 24.81 -14.49
N ALA A 467 -16.86 23.50 -14.48
CA ALA A 467 -16.15 22.51 -15.28
C ALA A 467 -16.33 22.69 -16.79
N LYS A 468 -17.49 23.18 -17.24
CA LYS A 468 -17.72 23.54 -18.66
C LYS A 468 -16.79 24.65 -19.15
N LYS A 469 -16.46 25.61 -18.29
CA LYS A 469 -15.57 26.72 -18.58
C LYS A 469 -14.69 27.01 -17.35
N PRO A 470 -13.67 26.17 -17.10
CA PRO A 470 -12.80 26.34 -15.96
C PRO A 470 -12.19 27.74 -15.94
N ASN A 471 -12.10 28.34 -14.77
CA ASN A 471 -11.57 29.69 -14.61
C ASN A 471 -10.90 29.83 -13.23
N MET A 472 -9.57 30.00 -13.23
CA MET A 472 -8.78 30.13 -12.01
C MET A 472 -9.16 31.33 -11.15
N LYS A 473 -9.66 32.42 -11.76
CA LYS A 473 -10.12 33.60 -10.99
C LYS A 473 -11.40 33.32 -10.20
N VAL A 474 -12.27 32.42 -10.69
CA VAL A 474 -13.45 31.96 -9.97
C VAL A 474 -13.04 31.03 -8.86
N PHE A 475 -12.15 30.08 -9.17
CA PHE A 475 -11.61 29.12 -8.21
C PHE A 475 -10.91 29.81 -7.03
N ALA A 476 -10.03 30.78 -7.28
CA ALA A 476 -9.29 31.51 -6.27
C ALA A 476 -10.18 32.35 -5.30
N LYS A 477 -11.45 32.60 -5.65
CA LYS A 477 -12.41 33.28 -4.75
C LYS A 477 -13.15 32.35 -3.82
N ASP A 478 -13.07 31.04 -4.09
CA ASP A 478 -13.69 30.02 -3.24
C ASP A 478 -12.86 29.82 -1.97
N LYS A 479 -13.51 29.93 -0.81
CA LYS A 479 -12.80 29.87 0.48
C LYS A 479 -12.28 28.48 0.81
N ILE A 480 -13.00 27.44 0.39
CA ILE A 480 -12.55 26.05 0.59
C ILE A 480 -11.34 25.79 -0.30
N ALA A 481 -11.44 26.19 -1.57
CA ALA A 481 -10.31 26.07 -2.49
C ALA A 481 -9.06 26.82 -1.98
N HIS A 482 -9.24 28.03 -1.43
CA HIS A 482 -8.11 28.80 -0.89
C HIS A 482 -7.39 28.04 0.25
N ILE A 483 -8.12 27.52 1.23
CA ILE A 483 -7.53 26.76 2.36
C ILE A 483 -6.88 25.46 1.87
N ALA A 484 -7.51 24.74 0.92
CA ALA A 484 -6.91 23.56 0.32
C ALA A 484 -5.63 23.91 -0.46
N MET A 485 -5.57 25.06 -1.12
CA MET A 485 -4.37 25.51 -1.83
C MET A 485 -3.26 25.95 -0.88
N LEU A 486 -3.56 26.46 0.32
CA LEU A 486 -2.55 26.65 1.36
C LEU A 486 -1.92 25.31 1.78
N ALA A 487 -2.73 24.26 1.94
CA ALA A 487 -2.22 22.92 2.21
C ALA A 487 -1.36 22.40 1.04
N TYR A 488 -1.80 22.60 -0.20
CA TYR A 488 -1.05 22.22 -1.40
C TYR A 488 0.27 22.97 -1.52
N SER A 489 0.33 24.25 -1.16
CA SER A 489 1.58 25.02 -1.18
C SER A 489 2.66 24.45 -0.27
N LEU A 490 2.29 23.77 0.81
CA LEU A 490 3.26 23.09 1.69
C LEU A 490 3.93 21.89 1.02
N ILE A 491 3.30 21.31 0.01
CA ILE A 491 3.82 20.16 -0.74
C ILE A 491 4.75 20.65 -1.87
N THR A 492 4.37 21.75 -2.52
CA THR A 492 4.99 22.19 -3.79
C THR A 492 5.94 23.35 -3.67
N ALA A 493 6.06 23.95 -2.47
CA ALA A 493 7.01 25.05 -2.28
C ALA A 493 8.46 24.55 -2.37
N ALA A 494 9.06 24.72 -3.54
CA ALA A 494 10.44 24.36 -3.82
C ALA A 494 11.23 25.59 -4.27
N PRO A 495 11.86 26.34 -3.34
CA PRO A 495 12.80 27.40 -3.68
C PRO A 495 13.95 26.85 -4.53
N ASP A 496 14.53 27.66 -5.41
CA ASP A 496 15.63 27.24 -6.29
C ASP A 496 16.79 26.59 -5.52
N GLU A 497 17.09 27.08 -4.34
CA GLU A 497 18.12 26.54 -3.45
C GLU A 497 17.81 25.10 -3.01
N LEU A 498 16.54 24.80 -2.75
CA LEU A 498 16.10 23.44 -2.42
C LEU A 498 16.25 22.50 -3.62
N VAL A 499 15.80 22.92 -4.80
CA VAL A 499 15.93 22.13 -6.04
C VAL A 499 17.38 21.77 -6.31
N VAL A 500 18.28 22.74 -6.23
CA VAL A 500 19.73 22.51 -6.39
C VAL A 500 20.28 21.55 -5.34
N ALA A 501 19.81 21.67 -4.09
CA ALA A 501 20.24 20.77 -3.02
C ALA A 501 19.73 19.34 -3.24
N GLU A 502 18.49 19.16 -3.68
CA GLU A 502 17.91 17.84 -3.99
C GLU A 502 18.62 17.16 -5.15
N GLU A 503 18.92 17.88 -6.23
CA GLU A 503 19.72 17.37 -7.36
C GLU A 503 21.13 16.95 -6.91
N LYS A 504 21.79 17.80 -6.13
CA LYS A 504 23.11 17.49 -5.56
C LYS A 504 23.07 16.25 -4.67
N PHE A 505 22.03 16.14 -3.83
CA PHE A 505 21.84 14.99 -2.95
C PHE A 505 21.64 13.71 -3.75
N ALA A 506 20.78 13.73 -4.77
CA ALA A 506 20.51 12.58 -5.61
C ALA A 506 21.76 12.06 -6.34
N GLN A 507 22.56 12.95 -6.91
CA GLN A 507 23.83 12.61 -7.55
C GLN A 507 24.84 12.01 -6.56
N ALA A 508 24.99 12.65 -5.39
CA ALA A 508 25.87 12.15 -4.34
C ALA A 508 25.41 10.81 -3.77
N LYS A 509 24.09 10.61 -3.64
CA LYS A 509 23.48 9.36 -3.18
C LYS A 509 23.75 8.20 -4.15
N MET A 510 23.65 8.43 -5.44
CA MET A 510 23.99 7.44 -6.48
C MET A 510 25.46 7.01 -6.35
N LEU A 511 26.39 7.96 -6.24
CA LEU A 511 27.81 7.69 -6.04
C LEU A 511 28.11 6.99 -4.69
N PHE A 512 27.36 7.33 -3.65
CA PHE A 512 27.43 6.68 -2.35
C PHE A 512 27.06 5.20 -2.46
N VAL A 513 25.95 4.87 -3.12
CA VAL A 513 25.50 3.50 -3.33
C VAL A 513 26.48 2.72 -4.22
N GLU A 514 27.01 3.35 -5.28
CA GLU A 514 28.06 2.75 -6.12
C GLU A 514 29.29 2.39 -5.29
N ALA A 515 29.76 3.32 -4.46
CA ALA A 515 30.93 3.12 -3.61
C ALA A 515 30.71 2.03 -2.55
N LEU A 516 29.54 1.99 -1.90
CA LEU A 516 29.18 0.92 -0.96
C LEU A 516 29.18 -0.46 -1.62
N ARG A 517 28.62 -0.57 -2.82
CA ARG A 517 28.59 -1.83 -3.58
C ARG A 517 29.98 -2.31 -3.94
N LYS A 518 30.91 -1.40 -4.24
CA LYS A 518 32.31 -1.74 -4.53
C LYS A 518 33.10 -2.04 -3.26
N MET A 519 32.84 -1.35 -2.17
CA MET A 519 33.49 -1.58 -0.88
C MET A 519 33.16 -2.98 -0.34
N ASP A 520 31.91 -3.36 -0.39
CA ASP A 520 31.39 -4.62 0.15
C ASP A 520 31.05 -5.64 -0.97
N ALA A 521 31.82 -5.67 -2.07
CA ALA A 521 31.56 -6.49 -3.27
C ALA A 521 31.47 -8.02 -3.02
N SER A 522 31.99 -8.49 -1.89
CA SER A 522 31.87 -9.91 -1.48
C SER A 522 30.52 -10.27 -0.87
N LEU A 523 29.71 -9.27 -0.51
CA LEU A 523 28.38 -9.44 0.08
C LEU A 523 27.32 -9.47 -1.03
N VAL A 524 26.30 -10.29 -0.83
CA VAL A 524 25.09 -10.20 -1.66
C VAL A 524 24.34 -8.95 -1.28
N GLN A 525 24.20 -8.03 -2.22
CA GLN A 525 23.50 -6.76 -2.03
C GLN A 525 22.15 -6.82 -2.74
N TYR A 526 21.12 -6.33 -2.06
CA TYR A 526 19.74 -6.33 -2.55
C TYR A 526 19.35 -4.89 -2.89
N PRO A 527 18.69 -4.64 -4.04
CA PRO A 527 18.12 -3.32 -4.32
C PRO A 527 16.94 -3.05 -3.40
N ASP A 528 16.60 -1.77 -3.24
CA ASP A 528 15.38 -1.40 -2.54
C ASP A 528 14.14 -1.90 -3.28
N ALA A 529 13.08 -2.18 -2.53
CA ALA A 529 11.79 -2.55 -3.08
C ALA A 529 11.21 -1.34 -3.83
N ASN A 530 10.61 -1.59 -4.99
CA ASN A 530 10.02 -0.59 -5.86
C ASN A 530 8.81 -1.14 -6.62
N PHE A 531 8.03 -1.97 -5.92
CA PHE A 531 6.84 -2.63 -6.45
C PHE A 531 7.14 -3.62 -7.60
N THR A 532 8.31 -4.22 -7.60
CA THR A 532 8.69 -5.33 -8.50
C THR A 532 8.75 -6.64 -7.73
N MET A 533 8.66 -7.78 -8.46
CA MET A 533 8.65 -9.10 -7.83
C MET A 533 9.91 -9.33 -6.98
N ARG A 534 9.72 -9.72 -5.74
CA ARG A 534 10.77 -10.07 -4.78
C ARG A 534 10.47 -11.37 -4.08
N MET A 535 11.52 -11.98 -3.57
CA MET A 535 11.46 -13.17 -2.75
C MET A 535 12.29 -12.95 -1.48
N THR A 536 11.69 -13.22 -0.32
CA THR A 536 12.43 -13.39 0.93
C THR A 536 12.29 -14.82 1.43
N TYR A 537 13.23 -15.27 2.23
CA TYR A 537 13.23 -16.63 2.74
C TYR A 537 13.90 -16.72 4.11
N GLY A 538 13.53 -17.75 4.85
CA GLY A 538 14.07 -18.01 6.18
C GLY A 538 13.52 -19.28 6.78
N GLN A 539 13.76 -19.46 8.06
CA GLN A 539 13.17 -20.52 8.88
C GLN A 539 12.17 -19.93 9.86
N VAL A 540 11.12 -20.69 10.16
CA VAL A 540 10.13 -20.32 11.17
C VAL A 540 10.79 -20.34 12.55
N LEU A 541 10.88 -19.20 13.21
CA LEU A 541 11.51 -19.03 14.52
C LEU A 541 10.70 -18.09 15.41
N ASP A 542 10.86 -18.25 16.71
CA ASP A 542 10.47 -17.30 17.73
C ASP A 542 11.52 -16.19 17.90
N TYR A 543 11.18 -15.12 18.60
CA TYR A 543 12.14 -14.04 18.85
C TYR A 543 11.87 -13.29 20.17
N TYR A 544 12.88 -12.53 20.60
CA TYR A 544 12.86 -11.71 21.82
C TYR A 544 12.88 -10.23 21.44
N PRO A 545 11.72 -9.55 21.36
CA PRO A 545 11.64 -8.16 20.91
C PRO A 545 12.09 -7.15 21.97
N ALA A 546 12.09 -7.51 23.24
CA ALA A 546 12.47 -6.66 24.36
C ALA A 546 12.98 -7.51 25.54
N ASP A 547 13.55 -6.83 26.56
CA ASP A 547 13.91 -7.47 27.82
C ASP A 547 12.69 -8.15 28.44
N ALA A 548 12.88 -9.41 28.90
CA ALA A 548 11.86 -10.24 29.52
C ALA A 548 10.59 -10.51 28.64
N VAL A 549 10.65 -10.33 27.30
CA VAL A 549 9.55 -10.60 26.37
C VAL A 549 9.98 -11.62 25.35
N HIS A 550 9.21 -12.71 25.24
CA HIS A 550 9.36 -13.75 24.22
C HIS A 550 8.11 -13.81 23.34
N TYR A 551 8.28 -13.72 22.01
CA TYR A 551 7.23 -13.90 21.02
C TYR A 551 7.38 -15.24 20.33
N ASP A 552 6.37 -16.11 20.49
CA ASP A 552 6.29 -17.38 19.80
C ASP A 552 5.97 -17.14 18.30
N TYR A 553 6.25 -18.16 17.46
CA TYR A 553 6.03 -18.09 16.02
C TYR A 553 4.57 -18.30 15.60
N VAL A 554 3.70 -18.69 16.53
CA VAL A 554 2.26 -18.90 16.28
C VAL A 554 1.40 -18.20 17.32
N THR A 555 0.18 -17.86 16.92
CA THR A 555 -0.94 -17.48 17.80
C THR A 555 -2.05 -18.53 17.68
N THR A 556 -2.91 -18.59 18.67
CA THR A 556 -3.94 -19.64 18.76
C THR A 556 -5.34 -19.05 18.88
N MET A 557 -6.36 -19.91 18.70
CA MET A 557 -7.76 -19.53 18.94
C MET A 557 -8.03 -19.21 20.42
N GLU A 558 -7.26 -19.79 21.32
CA GLU A 558 -7.31 -19.48 22.74
C GLU A 558 -6.94 -18.02 22.98
N GLY A 559 -5.81 -17.56 22.44
CA GLY A 559 -5.37 -16.17 22.53
C GLY A 559 -6.33 -15.18 21.85
N LEU A 560 -7.04 -15.59 20.78
CA LEU A 560 -8.11 -14.79 20.18
C LEU A 560 -9.27 -14.60 21.17
N MET A 561 -9.70 -15.67 21.85
CA MET A 561 -10.77 -15.61 22.85
C MET A 561 -10.37 -14.83 24.11
N GLU A 562 -9.10 -14.90 24.53
CA GLU A 562 -8.56 -14.12 25.66
C GLU A 562 -8.58 -12.61 25.37
N LYS A 563 -8.47 -12.21 24.12
CA LYS A 563 -8.55 -10.80 23.68
C LYS A 563 -9.97 -10.29 23.51
N GLU A 564 -10.98 -11.14 23.58
CA GLU A 564 -12.36 -10.72 23.34
C GLU A 564 -12.80 -9.63 24.31
N ASP A 565 -13.27 -8.51 23.77
CA ASP A 565 -13.91 -7.43 24.51
C ASP A 565 -15.22 -7.03 23.78
N PRO A 566 -16.39 -7.47 24.26
CA PRO A 566 -17.68 -7.13 23.64
C PRO A 566 -18.00 -5.64 23.63
N THR A 567 -17.29 -4.83 24.42
CA THR A 567 -17.48 -3.37 24.49
C THR A 567 -16.61 -2.61 23.47
N ASN A 568 -15.62 -3.28 22.89
CA ASN A 568 -14.73 -2.72 21.89
C ASN A 568 -14.96 -3.37 20.51
N PRO A 569 -15.46 -2.64 19.52
CA PRO A 569 -15.75 -3.18 18.19
C PRO A 569 -14.56 -3.88 17.51
N GLU A 570 -13.32 -3.52 17.82
CA GLU A 570 -12.11 -4.11 17.26
C GLU A 570 -11.86 -5.55 17.79
N PHE A 571 -12.42 -5.90 18.95
CA PHE A 571 -12.18 -7.19 19.63
C PHE A 571 -13.45 -8.03 19.80
N ILE A 572 -14.46 -7.82 18.98
CA ILE A 572 -15.66 -8.67 18.96
C ILE A 572 -15.36 -9.97 18.21
N VAL A 573 -15.52 -11.10 18.90
CA VAL A 573 -15.41 -12.42 18.26
C VAL A 573 -16.78 -12.85 17.74
N PRO A 574 -16.94 -13.17 16.44
CA PRO A 574 -18.21 -13.64 15.88
C PRO A 574 -18.73 -14.89 16.59
N ALA A 575 -20.04 -14.91 16.89
CA ALA A 575 -20.68 -16.05 17.55
C ALA A 575 -20.43 -17.37 16.81
N LYS A 576 -20.47 -17.35 15.48
CA LYS A 576 -20.20 -18.52 14.65
C LYS A 576 -18.80 -19.08 14.84
N LEU A 577 -17.81 -18.23 15.05
CA LEU A 577 -16.42 -18.66 15.30
C LEU A 577 -16.31 -19.35 16.68
N LYS A 578 -17.03 -18.85 17.68
CA LYS A 578 -17.13 -19.51 19.00
C LYS A 578 -17.77 -20.90 18.92
N GLU A 579 -18.90 -21.00 18.21
CA GLU A 579 -19.56 -22.29 17.95
C GLU A 579 -18.65 -23.30 17.25
N LEU A 580 -17.86 -22.85 16.25
CA LEU A 580 -16.92 -23.70 15.52
C LEU A 580 -15.76 -24.16 16.42
N LYS A 581 -15.28 -23.29 17.31
CA LYS A 581 -14.24 -23.65 18.29
C LYS A 581 -14.76 -24.72 19.25
N GLU A 582 -15.94 -24.52 19.83
CA GLU A 582 -16.59 -25.49 20.71
C GLU A 582 -16.83 -26.86 20.02
N ALA A 583 -17.29 -26.83 18.76
CA ALA A 583 -17.49 -28.06 17.97
C ALA A 583 -16.17 -28.80 17.72
N LYS A 584 -15.07 -28.06 17.44
CA LYS A 584 -13.72 -28.63 17.26
C LYS A 584 -13.21 -29.26 18.56
N GLU A 585 -13.38 -28.59 19.68
CA GLU A 585 -13.01 -29.12 21.00
C GLU A 585 -13.80 -30.39 21.35
N MET A 586 -15.11 -30.40 21.07
CA MET A 586 -15.97 -31.59 21.25
C MET A 586 -15.51 -32.75 20.38
N MET A 587 -15.14 -32.49 19.11
CA MET A 587 -14.58 -33.51 18.22
C MET A 587 -13.27 -34.08 18.75
N LYS A 588 -12.34 -33.21 19.21
CA LYS A 588 -11.08 -33.62 19.79
C LYS A 588 -11.25 -34.48 21.03
N ASN A 589 -12.20 -34.13 21.92
CA ASN A 589 -12.51 -34.89 23.11
C ASN A 589 -13.14 -36.27 22.75
N LEU A 590 -14.00 -36.31 21.74
CA LEU A 590 -14.55 -37.57 21.22
C LEU A 590 -13.47 -38.46 20.62
N GLU A 591 -12.52 -37.93 19.89
CA GLU A 591 -11.37 -38.68 19.36
C GLU A 591 -10.52 -39.27 20.48
N ILE A 592 -10.29 -38.49 21.56
CA ILE A 592 -9.56 -38.97 22.75
C ILE A 592 -10.32 -40.13 23.42
N GLU A 593 -11.64 -39.95 23.67
CA GLU A 593 -12.49 -41.00 24.24
C GLU A 593 -12.52 -42.27 23.41
N ILE A 594 -12.49 -42.12 22.08
CA ILE A 594 -12.50 -43.26 21.15
C ILE A 594 -11.14 -43.97 21.15
N LYS A 595 -10.02 -43.21 21.17
CA LYS A 595 -8.67 -43.80 21.31
C LYS A 595 -8.55 -44.57 22.62
N GLU A 596 -9.14 -44.10 23.70
CA GLU A 596 -9.19 -44.79 24.99
C GLU A 596 -10.12 -46.00 24.97
N LYS A 597 -11.31 -45.93 24.34
CA LYS A 597 -12.27 -47.02 24.21
C LYS A 597 -11.88 -48.05 23.15
N SER A 598 -11.17 -47.68 22.07
CA SER A 598 -10.69 -48.61 21.05
C SER A 598 -9.56 -49.51 21.54
N LYS A 599 -8.91 -49.17 22.64
CA LYS A 599 -8.11 -50.14 23.41
C LYS A 599 -8.95 -51.23 24.08
N LYS A 600 -10.29 -51.11 24.10
CA LYS A 600 -11.19 -52.03 24.78
C LYS A 600 -12.21 -52.76 23.89
N GLN A 601 -12.60 -52.32 22.67
CA GLN A 601 -13.55 -53.11 21.82
C GLN A 601 -13.68 -52.59 20.37
N ILE A 602 -13.77 -53.49 19.40
CA ILE A 602 -13.81 -53.29 17.94
C ILE A 602 -15.20 -52.84 17.38
N GLU A 603 -16.25 -52.79 18.19
CA GLU A 603 -17.61 -52.52 17.70
C GLU A 603 -18.00 -51.06 17.49
N SER A 604 -17.13 -50.07 17.78
CA SER A 604 -17.52 -48.68 17.74
C SER A 604 -17.28 -47.95 16.40
N LYS A 605 -16.60 -48.56 15.41
CA LYS A 605 -16.24 -47.94 14.13
C LYS A 605 -17.43 -47.43 13.30
N THR A 606 -18.52 -48.16 13.29
CA THR A 606 -19.72 -47.85 12.48
C THR A 606 -20.52 -46.66 13.08
N LYS A 607 -20.64 -46.59 14.40
CA LYS A 607 -21.35 -45.48 15.08
C LYS A 607 -20.59 -44.16 14.96
N LEU A 608 -19.25 -44.21 14.96
CA LEU A 608 -18.39 -43.07 14.79
C LEU A 608 -18.51 -42.44 13.41
N SER A 609 -18.44 -43.25 12.35
CA SER A 609 -18.56 -42.76 10.98
C SER A 609 -19.89 -42.04 10.75
N ILE A 610 -20.96 -42.55 11.36
CA ILE A 610 -22.29 -41.91 11.29
C ILE A 610 -22.33 -40.60 12.09
N LEU A 611 -21.64 -40.51 13.22
CA LEU A 611 -21.63 -39.32 14.06
C LEU A 611 -20.77 -38.21 13.43
N ILE A 612 -19.60 -38.57 12.89
CA ILE A 612 -18.73 -37.66 12.13
C ILE A 612 -19.47 -37.15 10.88
N TYR A 613 -20.15 -38.01 10.15
CA TYR A 613 -20.93 -37.59 8.99
C TYR A 613 -22.06 -36.60 9.38
N ARG A 614 -22.77 -36.84 10.49
CA ARG A 614 -23.84 -35.95 11.00
C ARG A 614 -23.28 -34.61 11.50
N LEU A 615 -22.11 -34.59 12.14
CA LEU A 615 -21.42 -33.37 12.58
C LEU A 615 -20.90 -32.57 11.39
N ASN A 616 -20.26 -33.21 10.43
CA ASN A 616 -19.82 -32.56 9.19
C ASN A 616 -20.99 -31.97 8.39
N LYS A 617 -22.12 -32.71 8.29
CA LYS A 617 -23.33 -32.20 7.66
C LYS A 617 -23.92 -30.98 8.41
N LYS A 618 -23.78 -30.93 9.74
CA LYS A 618 -24.24 -29.79 10.56
C LYS A 618 -23.30 -28.59 10.48
N ILE A 619 -22.02 -28.81 10.20
CA ILE A 619 -20.98 -27.76 10.08
C ILE A 619 -20.92 -27.19 8.65
N PHE A 620 -21.17 -28.01 7.62
CA PHE A 620 -20.96 -27.62 6.21
C PHE A 620 -22.21 -27.48 5.36
N CYS A 621 -23.42 -27.76 5.90
CA CYS A 621 -24.68 -27.70 5.17
C CYS A 621 -25.76 -26.83 5.81
N ASN A 622 -25.39 -25.88 6.67
CA ASN A 622 -26.26 -24.80 7.13
C ASN A 622 -25.57 -23.47 6.98
#